data_2953bde5bd01983d080fd4dc24ab7b1f
#
_entry.id   2953bde5bd01983d080fd4dc24ab7b1f
#
_cell.length_a   1.000
_cell.length_b   1.000
_cell.length_c   1.000
_cell.angle_alpha   90.00
_cell.angle_beta   90.00
_cell.angle_gamma   90.00
#
_symmetry.space_group_name_H-M   'P 1'
#
loop_
_entity.id
_entity.type
_entity.pdbx_description
1 polymer ?
#
loop_
_entity_poly.entity_id
_entity_poly.type
_entity_poly.pdbx_seq_one_letter_code
_entity_poly.pdbx_strand_id
1 'polypeptide(L)'
;IGQGIETHGFEQSGIKIQRGGTILADSGTHLPDMEGVFAGGDCVTGPATVIRAIAAGKVAAANIDEYLGFNHEIKVDVTVPAAWSKGIHPHGRVNSSERDASERKCDFQCIECGMTDEEAAQESARCLRCDHFGYGNFKGGRVEKW
;
A
#
# COMPACT_ATOMS: atom_id res chain seq x y z
N ILE A 1 -13.09 7.02 16.88
CA ILE A 1 -13.19 7.40 15.46
C ILE A 1 -12.44 6.35 14.68
N GLY A 2 -13.07 5.78 13.69
CA GLY A 2 -12.49 4.73 12.85
C GLY A 2 -13.28 4.61 11.56
N GLN A 3 -12.88 3.68 10.71
CA GLN A 3 -13.57 3.34 9.48
C GLN A 3 -14.26 1.98 9.65
N GLY A 4 -15.40 1.80 9.02
CA GLY A 4 -16.13 0.54 8.96
C GLY A 4 -16.39 0.15 7.51
N ILE A 5 -16.72 -1.12 7.32
CA ILE A 5 -17.13 -1.64 6.02
C ILE A 5 -18.65 -1.63 5.98
N GLU A 6 -19.20 -1.02 4.94
CA GLU A 6 -20.63 -1.05 4.67
C GLU A 6 -20.95 -2.17 3.68
N THR A 7 -21.62 -3.19 4.14
CA THR A 7 -21.92 -4.40 3.35
C THR A 7 -23.41 -4.62 3.10
N HIS A 8 -24.28 -3.71 3.52
CA HIS A 8 -25.72 -3.84 3.39
C HIS A 8 -26.21 -4.09 1.94
N GLY A 9 -25.48 -3.60 0.93
CA GLY A 9 -25.80 -3.86 -0.46
C GLY A 9 -25.53 -5.28 -0.95
N PHE A 10 -24.75 -6.06 -0.21
CA PHE A 10 -24.32 -7.41 -0.61
C PHE A 10 -25.16 -8.54 -0.01
N GLU A 11 -25.96 -8.26 1.02
CA GLU A 11 -26.76 -9.28 1.71
C GLU A 11 -27.77 -9.98 0.77
N GLN A 12 -28.28 -9.25 -0.22
CA GLN A 12 -29.24 -9.79 -1.19
C GLN A 12 -28.59 -10.51 -2.38
N SER A 13 -27.28 -10.38 -2.55
CA SER A 13 -26.54 -10.98 -3.67
C SER A 13 -26.00 -12.37 -3.39
N GLY A 14 -26.23 -12.92 -2.20
CA GLY A 14 -25.72 -14.23 -1.80
C GLY A 14 -24.29 -14.23 -1.29
N ILE A 15 -23.65 -13.07 -1.20
CA ILE A 15 -22.30 -12.92 -0.66
C ILE A 15 -22.34 -13.13 0.87
N LYS A 16 -21.52 -14.01 1.39
CA LYS A 16 -21.42 -14.25 2.82
C LYS A 16 -20.65 -13.14 3.51
N ILE A 17 -21.31 -12.50 4.47
CA ILE A 17 -20.72 -11.49 5.34
C ILE A 17 -20.34 -12.14 6.68
N GLN A 18 -19.11 -11.94 7.10
CA GLN A 18 -18.61 -12.42 8.38
C GLN A 18 -19.15 -11.56 9.54
N ARG A 19 -19.03 -12.09 10.76
CA ARG A 19 -19.52 -11.43 11.99
C ARG A 19 -18.93 -10.03 12.22
N GLY A 20 -17.77 -9.73 11.61
CA GLY A 20 -17.12 -8.42 11.65
C GLY A 20 -17.53 -7.45 10.53
N GLY A 21 -18.52 -7.78 9.70
CA GLY A 21 -18.98 -6.96 8.59
C GLY A 21 -18.12 -7.08 7.33
N THR A 22 -17.17 -8.00 7.27
CA THR A 22 -16.32 -8.22 6.11
C THR A 22 -16.83 -9.36 5.23
N ILE A 23 -16.50 -9.34 3.95
CA ILE A 23 -16.81 -10.40 3.01
C ILE A 23 -15.95 -11.64 3.32
N LEU A 24 -16.56 -12.82 3.27
CA LEU A 24 -15.83 -14.07 3.40
C LEU A 24 -15.15 -14.40 2.06
N ALA A 25 -13.84 -14.33 2.04
CA ALA A 25 -13.01 -14.79 0.94
C ALA A 25 -11.89 -15.70 1.47
N ASP A 26 -11.38 -16.59 0.63
CA ASP A 26 -10.19 -17.38 0.95
C ASP A 26 -8.89 -16.57 0.79
N SER A 27 -7.74 -17.19 1.03
CA SER A 27 -6.43 -16.55 0.88
C SER A 27 -6.12 -16.14 -0.57
N GLY A 28 -6.81 -16.73 -1.54
CA GLY A 28 -6.71 -16.44 -2.97
C GLY A 28 -7.74 -15.44 -3.47
N THR A 29 -8.46 -14.75 -2.58
CA THR A 29 -9.53 -13.79 -2.91
C THR A 29 -10.81 -14.38 -3.52
N HIS A 30 -10.93 -15.71 -3.63
CA HIS A 30 -12.16 -16.36 -4.10
C HIS A 30 -13.26 -16.29 -3.03
N LEU A 31 -14.49 -16.14 -3.46
CA LEU A 31 -15.64 -16.34 -2.59
C LEU A 31 -16.02 -17.83 -2.58
N PRO A 32 -16.00 -18.50 -1.41
CA PRO A 32 -16.18 -19.97 -1.35
C PRO A 32 -17.51 -20.47 -1.93
N ASP A 33 -18.52 -19.63 -1.93
CA ASP A 33 -19.88 -19.99 -2.34
C ASP A 33 -20.31 -19.37 -3.68
N MET A 34 -19.42 -18.64 -4.33
CA MET A 34 -19.72 -17.94 -5.60
C MET A 34 -18.56 -18.11 -6.58
N GLU A 35 -18.69 -19.04 -7.48
CA GLU A 35 -17.72 -19.27 -8.54
C GLU A 35 -17.56 -18.05 -9.44
N GLY A 36 -16.33 -17.69 -9.76
CA GLY A 36 -16.01 -16.55 -10.62
C GLY A 36 -16.15 -15.19 -9.95
N VAL A 37 -16.38 -15.15 -8.64
CA VAL A 37 -16.43 -13.92 -7.86
C VAL A 37 -15.20 -13.83 -6.93
N PHE A 38 -14.57 -12.67 -6.94
CA PHE A 38 -13.34 -12.42 -6.19
C PHE A 38 -13.50 -11.15 -5.36
N ALA A 39 -12.91 -11.13 -4.18
CA ALA A 39 -12.91 -9.96 -3.31
C ALA A 39 -11.56 -9.81 -2.60
N GLY A 40 -11.14 -8.58 -2.36
CA GLY A 40 -9.89 -8.31 -1.66
C GLY A 40 -9.83 -6.87 -1.14
N GLY A 41 -8.81 -6.57 -0.36
CA GLY A 41 -8.67 -5.29 0.30
C GLY A 41 -9.57 -5.16 1.55
N ASP A 42 -9.94 -3.94 1.88
CA ASP A 42 -10.62 -3.62 3.13
C ASP A 42 -11.98 -4.32 3.29
N CYS A 43 -12.67 -4.62 2.21
CA CYS A 43 -13.94 -5.35 2.27
C CYS A 43 -13.78 -6.80 2.77
N VAL A 44 -12.58 -7.37 2.72
CA VAL A 44 -12.25 -8.72 3.23
C VAL A 44 -11.50 -8.67 4.56
N THR A 45 -10.52 -7.76 4.67
CA THR A 45 -9.61 -7.71 5.84
C THR A 45 -10.05 -6.75 6.93
N GLY A 46 -11.03 -5.90 6.67
CA GLY A 46 -11.30 -4.69 7.44
C GLY A 46 -10.36 -3.55 7.05
N PRO A 47 -10.60 -2.33 7.54
CA PRO A 47 -9.78 -1.16 7.23
C PRO A 47 -8.30 -1.40 7.52
N ALA A 48 -7.46 -1.22 6.52
CA ALA A 48 -6.03 -1.48 6.59
C ALA A 48 -5.23 -0.42 5.81
N THR A 49 -4.07 -0.78 5.27
CA THR A 49 -3.21 0.13 4.52
C THR A 49 -3.43 0.02 3.01
N VAL A 50 -3.17 1.11 2.30
CA VAL A 50 -3.20 1.14 0.81
C VAL A 50 -2.31 0.05 0.21
N ILE A 51 -1.15 -0.21 0.79
CA ILE A 51 -0.23 -1.26 0.32
C ILE A 51 -0.90 -2.64 0.37
N ARG A 52 -1.64 -2.95 1.44
CA ARG A 52 -2.38 -4.22 1.53
C ARG A 52 -3.52 -4.31 0.53
N ALA A 53 -4.21 -3.21 0.28
CA ALA A 53 -5.27 -3.18 -0.73
C ALA A 53 -4.71 -3.41 -2.14
N ILE A 54 -3.58 -2.79 -2.49
CA ILE A 54 -2.88 -3.01 -3.77
C ILE A 54 -2.41 -4.48 -3.88
N ALA A 55 -1.84 -5.04 -2.81
CA ALA A 55 -1.41 -6.43 -2.80
C ALA A 55 -2.59 -7.40 -3.05
N ALA A 56 -3.71 -7.18 -2.36
CA ALA A 56 -4.92 -7.98 -2.56
C ALA A 56 -5.47 -7.84 -3.99
N GLY A 57 -5.43 -6.64 -4.58
CA GLY A 57 -5.82 -6.42 -5.96
C GLY A 57 -4.96 -7.19 -6.98
N LYS A 58 -3.65 -7.27 -6.74
CA LYS A 58 -2.75 -8.07 -7.57
C LYS A 58 -3.04 -9.57 -7.48
N VAL A 59 -3.29 -10.07 -6.27
CA VAL A 59 -3.68 -11.47 -6.05
C VAL A 59 -5.00 -11.78 -6.75
N ALA A 60 -6.01 -10.91 -6.59
CA ALA A 60 -7.30 -11.08 -7.25
C ALA A 60 -7.15 -11.09 -8.78
N ALA A 61 -6.35 -10.18 -9.34
CA ALA A 61 -6.10 -10.13 -10.78
C ALA A 61 -5.45 -11.41 -11.31
N ALA A 62 -4.45 -11.94 -10.60
CA ALA A 62 -3.80 -13.19 -10.97
C ALA A 62 -4.77 -14.38 -10.93
N ASN A 63 -5.60 -14.45 -9.89
CA ASN A 63 -6.59 -15.54 -9.76
C ASN A 63 -7.73 -15.43 -10.78
N ILE A 64 -8.15 -14.22 -11.15
CA ILE A 64 -9.10 -14.00 -12.25
C ILE A 64 -8.50 -14.45 -13.58
N ASP A 65 -7.24 -14.12 -13.82
CA ASP A 65 -6.52 -14.51 -15.03
C ASP A 65 -6.44 -16.04 -15.15
N GLU A 66 -6.08 -16.72 -14.08
CA GLU A 66 -6.06 -18.19 -14.01
C GLU A 66 -7.44 -18.82 -14.18
N TYR A 67 -8.47 -18.24 -13.51
CA TYR A 67 -9.85 -18.68 -13.64
C TYR A 67 -10.37 -18.60 -15.08
N LEU A 68 -9.95 -17.59 -15.81
CA LEU A 68 -10.29 -17.41 -17.23
C LEU A 68 -9.45 -18.29 -18.16
N GLY A 69 -8.55 -19.11 -17.63
CA GLY A 69 -7.71 -20.03 -18.39
C GLY A 69 -6.46 -19.40 -18.99
N PHE A 70 -6.08 -18.21 -18.48
CA PHE A 70 -4.83 -17.54 -18.85
C PHE A 70 -3.77 -17.75 -17.78
N ASN A 71 -2.56 -17.30 -18.05
CA ASN A 71 -1.45 -17.32 -17.10
C ASN A 71 -0.48 -16.17 -17.44
N HIS A 72 -0.98 -14.95 -17.34
CA HIS A 72 -0.18 -13.78 -17.59
C HIS A 72 0.66 -13.44 -16.35
N GLU A 73 1.94 -13.24 -16.55
CA GLU A 73 2.83 -12.76 -15.50
C GLU A 73 2.77 -11.24 -15.43
N ILE A 74 2.39 -10.70 -14.26
CA ILE A 74 2.48 -9.25 -14.00
C ILE A 74 3.94 -8.90 -13.78
N LYS A 75 4.59 -8.38 -14.83
CA LYS A 75 5.98 -7.92 -14.75
C LYS A 75 6.01 -6.48 -14.25
N VAL A 76 6.83 -6.25 -13.23
CA VAL A 76 7.13 -4.90 -12.77
C VAL A 76 8.38 -4.44 -13.53
N ASP A 77 8.19 -3.50 -14.44
CA ASP A 77 9.27 -2.95 -15.26
C ASP A 77 10.00 -1.80 -14.51
N VAL A 78 10.32 -2.05 -13.25
CA VAL A 78 11.06 -1.10 -12.41
C VAL A 78 12.34 -1.74 -11.92
N THR A 79 13.47 -1.21 -12.36
CA THR A 79 14.76 -1.58 -11.78
C THR A 79 15.01 -0.73 -10.54
N VAL A 80 15.01 -1.35 -9.37
CA VAL A 80 15.41 -0.67 -8.13
C VAL A 80 16.93 -0.55 -8.12
N PRO A 81 17.48 0.68 -8.11
CA PRO A 81 18.93 0.86 -8.09
C PRO A 81 19.54 0.21 -6.84
N ALA A 82 20.74 -0.37 -6.99
CA ALA A 82 21.46 -0.88 -5.84
C ALA A 82 21.71 0.24 -4.82
N ALA A 83 21.57 -0.08 -3.53
CA ALA A 83 21.86 0.88 -2.48
C ALA A 83 23.34 1.26 -2.52
N TRP A 84 23.61 2.54 -2.51
CA TRP A 84 24.96 3.07 -2.46
C TRP A 84 25.20 3.73 -1.10
N SER A 85 26.06 3.12 -0.29
CA SER A 85 26.39 3.61 1.05
C SER A 85 27.70 4.41 1.11
N LYS A 86 28.47 4.45 0.01
CA LYS A 86 29.76 5.16 -0.01
C LYS A 86 29.56 6.64 -0.27
N GLY A 87 30.18 7.49 0.55
CA GLY A 87 30.15 8.95 0.34
C GLY A 87 28.91 9.65 0.92
N ILE A 88 28.13 8.99 1.75
CA ILE A 88 27.06 9.65 2.50
C ILE A 88 27.71 10.54 3.54
N HIS A 89 27.61 11.84 3.34
CA HIS A 89 28.03 12.82 4.36
C HIS A 89 26.88 13.07 5.32
N PRO A 90 27.16 13.18 6.64
CA PRO A 90 26.12 13.53 7.59
C PRO A 90 25.62 14.94 7.32
N HIS A 91 24.34 15.06 7.01
CA HIS A 91 23.65 16.33 6.85
C HIS A 91 22.62 16.51 7.96
N GLY A 92 22.36 17.76 8.33
CA GLY A 92 21.26 18.09 9.22
C GLY A 92 19.90 17.75 8.59
N ARG A 93 18.91 17.50 9.44
CA ARG A 93 17.53 17.31 8.98
C ARG A 93 16.99 18.62 8.41
N VAL A 94 16.30 18.54 7.30
CA VAL A 94 15.49 19.65 6.78
C VAL A 94 14.13 19.60 7.49
N ASN A 95 13.71 20.72 8.05
CA ASN A 95 12.38 20.87 8.60
C ASN A 95 11.56 21.72 7.64
N SER A 96 10.48 21.18 7.12
CA SER A 96 9.52 21.96 6.35
C SER A 96 8.99 23.11 7.20
N SER A 97 8.90 24.30 6.61
CA SER A 97 8.26 25.43 7.25
C SER A 97 6.74 25.31 7.17
N GLU A 98 6.06 25.81 8.18
CA GLU A 98 4.60 25.92 8.18
C GLU A 98 4.19 27.37 7.97
N ARG A 99 3.05 27.57 7.33
CA ARG A 99 2.40 28.89 7.24
C ARG A 99 2.07 29.39 8.63
N ASP A 100 2.10 30.71 8.80
CA ASP A 100 1.76 31.32 10.08
C ASP A 100 0.36 30.93 10.55
N ALA A 101 0.22 30.69 11.84
CA ALA A 101 -1.06 30.27 12.45
C ALA A 101 -2.19 31.28 12.23
N SER A 102 -1.86 32.57 12.13
CA SER A 102 -2.84 33.64 11.87
C SER A 102 -3.39 33.60 10.46
N GLU A 103 -2.63 33.12 9.49
CA GLU A 103 -3.04 32.98 8.09
C GLU A 103 -3.79 31.67 7.87
N ARG A 104 -3.21 30.54 8.28
CA ARG A 104 -3.77 29.21 8.02
C ARG A 104 -5.11 28.91 8.68
N LYS A 105 -5.49 29.67 9.72
CA LYS A 105 -6.83 29.57 10.34
C LYS A 105 -7.95 30.16 9.49
N CYS A 106 -7.62 30.93 8.46
CA CYS A 106 -8.59 31.66 7.65
C CYS A 106 -8.94 30.95 6.35
N ASP A 107 -8.26 29.87 6.00
CA ASP A 107 -8.45 29.14 4.74
C ASP A 107 -8.17 27.62 4.88
N PHE A 108 -8.33 26.87 3.79
CA PHE A 108 -8.02 25.44 3.70
C PHE A 108 -6.81 25.16 2.80
N GLN A 109 -5.92 26.15 2.61
CA GLN A 109 -4.68 25.95 1.89
C GLN A 109 -3.72 25.05 2.67
N CYS A 110 -2.76 24.44 1.98
CA CYS A 110 -1.76 23.59 2.63
C CYS A 110 -1.08 24.35 3.78
N ILE A 111 -0.94 23.68 4.91
CA ILE A 111 -0.31 24.23 6.12
C ILE A 111 1.21 24.22 5.95
N GLU A 112 1.76 23.10 5.47
CA GLU A 112 3.18 22.95 5.21
C GLU A 112 3.56 23.58 3.88
N CYS A 113 4.66 24.34 3.87
CA CYS A 113 5.14 25.04 2.67
C CYS A 113 5.89 24.13 1.71
N GLY A 114 6.15 22.87 2.09
CA GLY A 114 6.97 21.97 1.30
C GLY A 114 8.47 22.24 1.45
N MET A 115 9.25 21.67 0.57
CA MET A 115 10.69 21.81 0.51
C MET A 115 11.10 22.42 -0.84
N THR A 116 12.19 23.17 -0.86
CA THR A 116 12.85 23.55 -2.12
C THR A 116 13.54 22.32 -2.73
N ASP A 117 13.96 22.41 -3.99
CA ASP A 117 14.69 21.32 -4.65
C ASP A 117 16.00 20.99 -3.92
N GLU A 118 16.70 22.01 -3.42
CA GLU A 118 17.93 21.87 -2.64
C GLU A 118 17.66 21.18 -1.29
N GLU A 119 16.62 21.58 -0.60
CA GLU A 119 16.18 20.97 0.67
C GLU A 119 15.76 19.52 0.47
N ALA A 120 15.01 19.24 -0.59
CA ALA A 120 14.61 17.87 -0.93
C ALA A 120 15.82 17.01 -1.30
N ALA A 121 16.79 17.55 -2.03
CA ALA A 121 18.04 16.88 -2.34
C ALA A 121 18.86 16.60 -1.06
N GLN A 122 18.94 17.55 -0.14
CA GLN A 122 19.62 17.38 1.14
C GLN A 122 18.94 16.29 1.98
N GLU A 123 17.62 16.30 2.11
CA GLU A 123 16.89 15.32 2.91
C GLU A 123 16.95 13.92 2.29
N SER A 124 16.84 13.80 0.97
CA SER A 124 17.00 12.52 0.29
C SER A 124 18.43 11.95 0.37
N ALA A 125 19.45 12.80 0.44
CA ALA A 125 20.84 12.37 0.63
C ALA A 125 21.10 11.73 2.02
N ARG A 126 20.21 11.93 2.99
CA ARG A 126 20.26 11.28 4.31
C ARG A 126 19.73 9.85 4.28
N CYS A 127 19.10 9.44 3.19
CA CYS A 127 18.48 8.12 3.08
C CYS A 127 19.53 7.01 3.10
N LEU A 128 19.46 6.14 4.09
CA LEU A 128 20.35 4.97 4.23
C LEU A 128 19.93 3.77 3.37
N ARG A 129 18.85 3.89 2.60
CA ARG A 129 18.30 2.81 1.79
C ARG A 129 18.07 1.53 2.62
N CYS A 130 17.41 1.66 3.75
CA CYS A 130 17.10 0.54 4.64
C CYS A 130 16.20 -0.53 3.99
N ASP A 131 15.45 -0.17 2.97
CA ASP A 131 14.70 -1.09 2.10
C ASP A 131 15.61 -2.15 1.47
N HIS A 132 16.83 -1.78 1.09
CA HIS A 132 17.80 -2.69 0.49
C HIS A 132 18.29 -3.77 1.47
N PHE A 133 18.38 -3.45 2.74
CA PHE A 133 18.81 -4.41 3.77
C PHE A 133 17.69 -5.35 4.21
N GLY A 134 16.43 -5.03 3.94
CA GLY A 134 15.27 -5.87 4.23
C GLY A 134 15.05 -7.00 3.22
N TYR A 135 15.54 -6.86 2.00
CA TYR A 135 15.34 -7.82 0.91
C TYR A 135 16.62 -8.65 0.66
N GLY A 136 16.70 -9.80 1.28
CA GLY A 136 17.68 -10.84 0.92
C GLY A 136 18.98 -10.87 1.72
N ASN A 137 19.39 -9.83 2.42
CA ASN A 137 20.60 -9.84 3.24
C ASN A 137 20.34 -10.18 4.72
N PHE A 138 19.15 -9.97 5.21
CA PHE A 138 18.71 -10.45 6.52
C PHE A 138 17.98 -11.78 6.33
N LYS A 139 18.55 -12.85 6.85
CA LYS A 139 17.86 -14.14 6.97
C LYS A 139 16.64 -13.94 7.89
N GLY A 140 15.49 -13.87 7.32
CA GLY A 140 14.24 -13.60 8.02
C GLY A 140 13.36 -12.55 7.34
N GLY A 141 13.85 -11.89 6.31
CA GLY A 141 13.03 -11.06 5.44
C GLY A 141 11.97 -11.95 4.75
N ARG A 142 10.71 -11.58 4.87
CA ARG A 142 9.61 -12.28 4.23
C ARG A 142 9.78 -12.11 2.71
N VAL A 143 10.17 -13.18 2.03
CA VAL A 143 10.08 -13.25 0.57
C VAL A 143 8.64 -13.70 0.28
N GLU A 144 7.73 -12.78 0.21
CA GLU A 144 6.42 -13.04 -0.39
C GLU A 144 6.62 -12.97 -1.91
N LYS A 145 6.44 -14.09 -2.57
CA LYS A 145 6.26 -14.09 -4.01
C LYS A 145 4.87 -13.51 -4.27
N TRP A 146 4.84 -12.40 -4.94
CA TRP A 146 3.62 -11.81 -5.48
C TRP A 146 3.24 -12.54 -6.76
#